data_d8d3a28951bdc0fb071056157642db78
#
_entry.id   d8d3a28951bdc0fb071056157642db78
#
_cell.length_a   1.000
_cell.length_b   1.000
_cell.length_c   1.000
_cell.angle_alpha   90.00
_cell.angle_beta   90.00
_cell.angle_gamma   90.00
#
_symmetry.space_group_name_H-M   'P 1'
#
loop_
_entity.id
_entity.type
_entity.pdbx_description
1 polymer ?
#
loop_
_entity_poly.entity_id
_entity_poly.type
_entity_poly.pdbx_seq_one_letter_code
_entity_poly.pdbx_strand_id
1 'polypeptide(L)'
;MKKKFSFNHLVMVLIFIVSVISVQSCNRDDSPLTPTDETTDKGHEEWAKVTFKFTKGHLHGANFHADPINPKTKYFTTVQEISYEINEKGDVVPSTQDPIRFIQGREYGLEITYYNKKGKIVNQEFVSEKMAPMHQHFFMVKNVKSLEGNPLNLQTLDLLSYTYRDTSPWDKMIRNGGELRDAKDPIGLKGYFHIKEKYTNFDLNVILVHIINGNKLDDEGNPYPFHNPSKRILGVQDLNLNIPVRVYAAHPRGDYEIEDLIKDIAKEFNISYEEAEKDWEESFNAPHDGSKYWL
;
A
#
# COMPACT_ATOMS: atom_id res chain seq x y z
N MET A 1 11.58 85.66 37.95
CA MET A 1 12.73 84.64 38.01
C MET A 1 12.51 83.53 36.99
N LYS A 2 13.19 83.60 35.85
CA LYS A 2 13.14 82.54 34.82
C LYS A 2 14.22 81.44 35.19
N LYS A 3 13.78 80.27 35.62
CA LYS A 3 14.74 79.15 35.80
C LYS A 3 15.21 78.65 34.45
N LYS A 4 16.47 78.83 34.15
CA LYS A 4 17.16 78.22 32.98
C LYS A 4 17.22 76.71 33.26
N PHE A 5 16.48 75.92 32.55
CA PHE A 5 16.70 74.46 32.50
C PHE A 5 18.04 74.18 31.77
N SER A 6 18.95 73.56 32.44
CA SER A 6 20.26 73.21 31.85
C SER A 6 20.10 72.16 30.80
N PHE A 7 20.71 72.39 29.64
CA PHE A 7 20.75 71.46 28.49
C PHE A 7 21.18 70.05 28.87
N ASN A 8 22.04 69.96 29.87
CA ASN A 8 22.53 68.68 30.36
C ASN A 8 21.46 67.79 31.00
N HIS A 9 20.44 68.40 31.63
CA HIS A 9 19.33 67.64 32.23
C HIS A 9 18.38 67.11 31.15
N LEU A 10 18.23 67.79 30.02
CA LEU A 10 17.42 67.33 28.90
C LEU A 10 18.05 66.14 28.18
N VAL A 11 19.39 66.17 27.98
CA VAL A 11 20.11 65.06 27.37
C VAL A 11 20.10 63.82 28.26
N MET A 12 20.22 63.99 29.60
CA MET A 12 20.17 62.87 30.52
C MET A 12 18.80 62.18 30.57
N VAL A 13 17.70 62.93 30.48
CA VAL A 13 16.34 62.40 30.42
C VAL A 13 16.09 61.69 29.09
N LEU A 14 16.61 62.22 27.97
CA LEU A 14 16.50 61.57 26.65
C LEU A 14 17.26 60.22 26.59
N ILE A 15 18.45 60.14 27.19
CA ILE A 15 19.22 58.91 27.25
C ILE A 15 18.51 57.85 28.11
N PHE A 16 17.84 58.25 29.20
CA PHE A 16 17.09 57.36 30.05
C PHE A 16 15.79 56.83 29.39
N ILE A 17 15.13 57.65 28.57
CA ILE A 17 13.92 57.23 27.80
C ILE A 17 14.34 56.26 26.65
N VAL A 18 15.46 56.48 26.00
CA VAL A 18 15.94 55.57 24.95
C VAL A 18 16.40 54.24 25.52
N SER A 19 16.99 54.21 26.73
CA SER A 19 17.39 52.94 27.36
C SER A 19 16.19 52.12 27.93
N VAL A 20 15.05 52.76 28.23
CA VAL A 20 13.82 52.04 28.67
C VAL A 20 13.06 51.44 27.48
N ILE A 21 13.18 52.03 26.27
CA ILE A 21 12.51 51.50 25.08
C ILE A 21 13.27 50.28 24.50
N SER A 22 14.55 50.12 24.79
CA SER A 22 15.39 49.01 24.28
C SER A 22 15.24 47.70 25.07
N VAL A 23 14.48 47.62 26.17
CA VAL A 23 14.25 46.39 26.92
C VAL A 23 12.85 45.79 26.74
N GLN A 24 12.04 46.31 25.80
CA GLN A 24 10.78 45.68 25.40
C GLN A 24 10.90 44.91 24.07
N SER A 25 12.08 44.39 23.77
CA SER A 25 12.25 43.48 22.64
C SER A 25 12.38 42.06 23.15
N CYS A 26 11.46 41.22 22.70
CA CYS A 26 11.51 39.76 22.71
C CYS A 26 11.26 39.06 24.05
N ASN A 27 10.02 39.09 24.53
CA ASN A 27 9.40 37.84 24.95
C ASN A 27 8.64 37.25 23.73
N ARG A 28 9.37 36.89 22.69
CA ARG A 28 8.97 35.75 21.89
C ARG A 28 9.49 34.55 22.64
N ASP A 29 8.58 33.71 23.10
CA ASP A 29 8.84 32.30 23.40
C ASP A 29 9.15 31.61 22.05
N ASP A 30 10.25 32.02 21.41
CA ASP A 30 10.90 31.26 20.39
C ASP A 30 11.80 30.22 21.10
N SER A 31 11.17 29.39 21.97
CA SER A 31 11.74 28.09 22.24
C SER A 31 11.81 27.41 20.87
N PRO A 32 13.02 27.00 20.41
CA PRO A 32 13.09 26.24 19.17
C PRO A 32 12.11 25.08 19.31
N LEU A 33 11.12 25.03 18.44
CA LEU A 33 10.23 23.87 18.38
C LEU A 33 11.15 22.65 18.31
N THR A 34 11.18 21.84 19.35
CA THR A 34 11.91 20.59 19.34
C THR A 34 11.41 19.84 18.11
N PRO A 35 12.27 19.48 17.16
CA PRO A 35 11.83 18.74 15.98
C PRO A 35 11.03 17.53 16.47
N THR A 36 9.86 17.31 15.94
CA THR A 36 9.06 16.12 16.25
C THR A 36 9.91 14.92 15.90
N ASP A 37 10.13 14.02 16.86
CA ASP A 37 10.82 12.77 16.60
C ASP A 37 9.86 11.83 15.86
N GLU A 38 9.90 11.89 14.55
CA GLU A 38 9.04 11.08 13.65
C GLU A 38 9.39 9.59 13.68
N THR A 39 10.41 9.17 14.43
CA THR A 39 10.65 7.75 14.71
C THR A 39 9.73 7.24 15.83
N THR A 40 9.26 8.11 16.72
CA THR A 40 8.34 7.81 17.82
C THR A 40 6.94 8.37 17.62
N ASP A 41 6.81 9.54 16.94
CA ASP A 41 5.53 10.14 16.56
C ASP A 41 5.48 10.29 15.03
N LYS A 42 4.89 9.32 14.37
CA LYS A 42 4.77 9.24 12.91
C LYS A 42 3.72 10.17 12.34
N GLY A 43 3.02 10.93 13.18
CA GLY A 43 1.99 11.87 12.77
C GLY A 43 0.68 11.25 12.28
N HIS A 44 0.53 9.94 12.42
CA HIS A 44 -0.69 9.19 12.15
C HIS A 44 -0.93 8.12 13.21
N GLU A 45 -2.16 7.62 13.30
CA GLU A 45 -2.53 6.54 14.23
C GLU A 45 -1.88 5.21 13.79
N GLU A 46 -1.33 4.46 14.75
CA GLU A 46 -0.76 3.14 14.45
C GLU A 46 -1.88 2.15 14.07
N TRP A 47 -1.61 1.33 13.06
CA TRP A 47 -2.51 0.25 12.71
C TRP A 47 -2.45 -0.90 13.72
N ALA A 48 -3.58 -1.56 13.91
CA ALA A 48 -3.70 -2.78 14.70
C ALA A 48 -4.08 -3.99 13.84
N LYS A 49 -4.69 -3.73 12.67
CA LYS A 49 -5.02 -4.72 11.66
C LYS A 49 -4.79 -4.13 10.28
N VAL A 50 -4.28 -4.94 9.36
CA VAL A 50 -4.21 -4.64 7.93
C VAL A 50 -4.83 -5.78 7.14
N THR A 51 -5.62 -5.45 6.12
CA THR A 51 -6.26 -6.40 5.21
C THR A 51 -5.77 -6.16 3.79
N PHE A 52 -5.38 -7.24 3.12
CA PHE A 52 -5.04 -7.27 1.70
C PHE A 52 -6.11 -8.04 0.96
N LYS A 53 -6.81 -7.36 0.07
CA LYS A 53 -7.84 -7.95 -0.78
C LYS A 53 -7.34 -8.01 -2.21
N PHE A 54 -7.28 -9.20 -2.77
CA PHE A 54 -6.89 -9.47 -4.14
C PHE A 54 -8.13 -9.85 -4.95
N THR A 55 -8.37 -9.14 -6.03
CA THR A 55 -9.52 -9.37 -6.90
C THR A 55 -9.04 -9.71 -8.31
N LYS A 56 -9.36 -10.90 -8.80
CA LYS A 56 -9.04 -11.32 -10.16
C LYS A 56 -9.77 -10.46 -11.18
N GLY A 57 -9.11 -10.13 -12.30
CA GLY A 57 -9.68 -9.29 -13.33
C GLY A 57 -8.87 -9.29 -14.62
N HIS A 58 -9.10 -8.26 -15.44
CA HIS A 58 -8.47 -8.06 -16.73
C HIS A 58 -8.33 -6.58 -17.05
N LEU A 59 -7.57 -6.24 -18.09
CA LEU A 59 -7.31 -4.85 -18.47
C LEU A 59 -8.20 -4.39 -19.61
N HIS A 60 -8.69 -3.16 -19.50
CA HIS A 60 -9.25 -2.35 -20.57
C HIS A 60 -8.28 -1.18 -20.84
N GLY A 61 -7.33 -1.37 -21.74
CA GLY A 61 -6.19 -0.46 -21.89
C GLY A 61 -5.32 -0.47 -20.63
N ALA A 62 -5.14 0.67 -20.00
CA ALA A 62 -4.37 0.79 -18.73
C ALA A 62 -5.23 0.60 -17.47
N ASN A 63 -6.55 0.43 -17.61
CA ASN A 63 -7.46 0.32 -16.48
C ASN A 63 -7.74 -1.14 -16.15
N PHE A 64 -7.62 -1.49 -14.89
CA PHE A 64 -8.01 -2.79 -14.38
C PHE A 64 -9.53 -2.82 -14.15
N HIS A 65 -10.16 -3.93 -14.56
CA HIS A 65 -11.56 -4.23 -14.31
C HIS A 65 -11.68 -5.61 -13.66
N ALA A 66 -12.39 -5.68 -12.53
CA ALA A 66 -12.60 -6.94 -11.83
C ALA A 66 -13.51 -7.88 -12.61
N ASP A 67 -13.18 -9.16 -12.60
CA ASP A 67 -14.09 -10.22 -13.07
C ASP A 67 -15.32 -10.27 -12.16
N PRO A 68 -16.50 -10.71 -12.67
CA PRO A 68 -17.69 -10.88 -11.86
C PRO A 68 -17.47 -11.82 -10.67
N ILE A 69 -18.10 -11.52 -9.54
CA ILE A 69 -18.00 -12.33 -8.32
C ILE A 69 -19.17 -13.32 -8.28
N ASN A 70 -18.86 -14.62 -8.24
CA ASN A 70 -19.84 -15.65 -7.94
C ASN A 70 -19.57 -16.21 -6.53
N PRO A 71 -20.49 -15.99 -5.56
CA PRO A 71 -20.31 -16.46 -4.20
C PRO A 71 -20.43 -17.98 -4.04
N LYS A 72 -20.82 -18.71 -5.10
CA LYS A 72 -20.94 -20.17 -5.09
C LYS A 72 -19.62 -20.86 -5.42
N THR A 73 -18.67 -20.15 -6.07
CA THR A 73 -17.36 -20.73 -6.37
C THR A 73 -16.52 -20.87 -5.10
N LYS A 74 -15.80 -21.98 -5.00
CA LYS A 74 -14.94 -22.31 -3.86
C LYS A 74 -13.46 -22.24 -4.23
N TYR A 75 -13.12 -22.69 -5.44
CA TYR A 75 -11.75 -22.90 -5.89
C TYR A 75 -11.35 -21.85 -6.94
N PHE A 76 -12.27 -21.51 -7.85
CA PHE A 76 -12.07 -20.47 -8.87
C PHE A 76 -12.60 -19.11 -8.39
N THR A 77 -12.31 -18.75 -7.16
CA THR A 77 -12.79 -17.49 -6.55
C THR A 77 -12.22 -16.27 -7.25
N THR A 78 -13.06 -15.26 -7.44
CA THR A 78 -12.62 -13.95 -7.96
C THR A 78 -11.92 -13.14 -6.90
N VAL A 79 -12.32 -13.25 -5.63
CA VAL A 79 -11.78 -12.47 -4.50
C VAL A 79 -11.10 -13.38 -3.49
N GLN A 80 -9.91 -12.97 -3.06
CA GLN A 80 -9.18 -13.59 -1.96
C GLN A 80 -8.73 -12.49 -0.99
N GLU A 81 -8.75 -12.80 0.30
CA GLU A 81 -8.39 -11.84 1.33
C GLU A 81 -7.50 -12.49 2.39
N ILE A 82 -6.49 -11.76 2.84
CA ILE A 82 -5.69 -12.10 4.00
C ILE A 82 -5.54 -10.88 4.90
N SER A 83 -5.67 -11.07 6.20
CA SER A 83 -5.48 -10.02 7.20
C SER A 83 -4.33 -10.36 8.13
N TYR A 84 -3.69 -9.35 8.67
CA TYR A 84 -2.70 -9.45 9.73
C TYR A 84 -3.14 -8.56 10.88
N GLU A 85 -3.07 -9.09 12.10
CA GLU A 85 -3.45 -8.37 13.32
C GLU A 85 -2.30 -8.38 14.32
N ILE A 86 -2.16 -7.29 15.06
CA ILE A 86 -1.22 -7.21 16.18
C ILE A 86 -1.92 -7.79 17.41
N ASN A 87 -1.40 -8.91 17.92
CA ASN A 87 -1.93 -9.57 19.11
C ASN A 87 -1.55 -8.80 20.41
N GLU A 88 -2.06 -9.27 21.57
CA GLU A 88 -1.78 -8.65 22.87
C GLU A 88 -0.28 -8.64 23.26
N LYS A 89 0.52 -9.51 22.64
CA LYS A 89 1.98 -9.57 22.88
C LYS A 89 2.77 -8.66 21.93
N GLY A 90 2.09 -8.01 20.97
CA GLY A 90 2.73 -7.19 19.95
C GLY A 90 3.19 -7.98 18.71
N ASP A 91 2.89 -9.27 18.60
CA ASP A 91 3.24 -10.07 17.43
C ASP A 91 2.21 -9.84 16.31
N VAL A 92 2.68 -9.81 15.07
CA VAL A 92 1.84 -9.74 13.88
C VAL A 92 1.42 -11.15 13.48
N VAL A 93 0.12 -11.42 13.48
CA VAL A 93 -0.46 -12.76 13.24
C VAL A 93 -1.36 -12.72 12.01
N PRO A 94 -1.20 -13.62 11.02
CA PRO A 94 -2.08 -13.71 9.88
C PRO A 94 -3.42 -14.36 10.25
N SER A 95 -4.51 -13.98 9.56
CA SER A 95 -5.84 -14.56 9.70
C SER A 95 -5.93 -16.01 9.20
N THR A 96 -5.03 -16.39 8.29
CA THR A 96 -4.90 -17.73 7.72
C THR A 96 -3.45 -18.02 7.36
N GLN A 97 -3.10 -19.32 7.30
CA GLN A 97 -1.83 -19.80 6.77
C GLN A 97 -1.92 -20.16 5.27
N ASP A 98 -3.13 -20.13 4.71
CA ASP A 98 -3.34 -20.43 3.30
C ASP A 98 -2.70 -19.35 2.42
N PRO A 99 -2.01 -19.75 1.34
CA PRO A 99 -1.44 -18.78 0.42
C PRO A 99 -2.53 -18.10 -0.41
N ILE A 100 -2.26 -16.87 -0.84
CA ILE A 100 -2.99 -16.24 -1.94
C ILE A 100 -2.66 -17.01 -3.22
N ARG A 101 -3.68 -17.40 -3.97
CA ARG A 101 -3.54 -18.22 -5.18
C ARG A 101 -3.72 -17.39 -6.43
N PHE A 102 -2.69 -17.39 -7.27
CA PHE A 102 -2.70 -16.69 -8.54
C PHE A 102 -2.67 -17.66 -9.72
N ILE A 103 -3.13 -17.19 -10.87
CA ILE A 103 -3.05 -17.85 -12.17
C ILE A 103 -2.13 -17.00 -13.06
N GLN A 104 -1.16 -17.64 -13.70
CA GLN A 104 -0.24 -16.96 -14.61
C GLN A 104 -1.00 -16.34 -15.79
N GLY A 105 -0.57 -15.14 -16.21
CA GLY A 105 -1.18 -14.39 -17.32
C GLY A 105 -2.48 -13.67 -16.93
N ARG A 106 -2.82 -13.62 -15.62
CA ARG A 106 -3.99 -12.85 -15.12
C ARG A 106 -3.55 -11.64 -14.32
N GLU A 107 -4.47 -10.70 -14.22
CA GLU A 107 -4.34 -9.51 -13.37
C GLU A 107 -5.12 -9.68 -12.08
N TYR A 108 -4.55 -9.12 -11.00
CA TYR A 108 -5.17 -9.09 -9.68
C TYR A 108 -5.12 -7.69 -9.11
N GLY A 109 -6.27 -7.04 -9.00
CA GLY A 109 -6.42 -5.79 -8.27
C GLY A 109 -6.11 -5.98 -6.80
N LEU A 110 -5.36 -5.06 -6.22
CA LEU A 110 -5.03 -5.00 -4.80
C LEU A 110 -5.72 -3.82 -4.16
N GLU A 111 -6.35 -4.06 -3.00
CA GLU A 111 -6.79 -3.03 -2.05
C GLU A 111 -6.18 -3.33 -0.69
N ILE A 112 -5.57 -2.33 -0.06
CA ILE A 112 -5.02 -2.42 1.31
C ILE A 112 -5.86 -1.55 2.23
N THR A 113 -6.33 -2.13 3.34
CA THR A 113 -7.12 -1.41 4.34
C THR A 113 -6.50 -1.57 5.72
N TYR A 114 -6.19 -0.45 6.34
CA TYR A 114 -5.65 -0.37 7.70
C TYR A 114 -6.73 -0.03 8.70
N TYR A 115 -6.67 -0.67 9.87
CA TYR A 115 -7.60 -0.44 10.97
C TYR A 115 -6.82 -0.16 12.26
N ASN A 116 -7.32 0.77 13.06
CA ASN A 116 -6.80 1.00 14.40
C ASN A 116 -7.33 -0.04 15.40
N LYS A 117 -6.89 0.05 16.67
CA LYS A 117 -7.31 -0.84 17.77
C LYS A 117 -8.81 -0.84 18.04
N LYS A 118 -9.55 0.18 17.57
CA LYS A 118 -11.01 0.28 17.69
C LYS A 118 -11.74 -0.29 16.49
N GLY A 119 -11.04 -0.84 15.50
CA GLY A 119 -11.59 -1.35 14.26
C GLY A 119 -12.01 -0.27 13.27
N LYS A 120 -11.63 1.00 13.49
CA LYS A 120 -11.89 2.10 12.55
C LYS A 120 -10.85 2.07 11.45
N ILE A 121 -11.28 2.28 10.20
CA ILE A 121 -10.39 2.43 9.04
C ILE A 121 -9.60 3.74 9.17
N VAL A 122 -8.27 3.66 8.99
CA VAL A 122 -7.34 4.78 9.11
C VAL A 122 -6.63 5.13 7.80
N ASN A 123 -7.02 4.54 6.67
CA ASN A 123 -6.45 4.82 5.35
C ASN A 123 -6.39 6.30 5.01
N GLN A 124 -7.39 7.09 5.46
CA GLN A 124 -7.45 8.54 5.24
C GLN A 124 -6.22 9.26 5.80
N GLU A 125 -5.61 8.73 6.84
CA GLU A 125 -4.43 9.35 7.45
C GLU A 125 -3.22 9.28 6.53
N PHE A 126 -3.02 8.14 5.82
CA PHE A 126 -1.91 7.94 4.87
C PHE A 126 -2.05 8.77 3.58
N VAL A 127 -3.28 9.18 3.21
CA VAL A 127 -3.55 9.90 1.95
C VAL A 127 -3.81 11.40 2.14
N SER A 128 -3.73 11.92 3.35
CA SER A 128 -3.85 13.36 3.62
C SER A 128 -2.73 14.13 2.92
N GLU A 129 -2.94 15.40 2.63
CA GLU A 129 -1.95 16.26 1.93
C GLU A 129 -0.57 16.23 2.60
N LYS A 130 -0.55 16.20 3.94
CA LYS A 130 0.69 16.13 4.71
C LYS A 130 1.36 14.77 4.63
N MET A 131 0.60 13.68 4.68
CA MET A 131 1.13 12.33 4.88
C MET A 131 1.32 11.56 3.57
N ALA A 132 0.55 11.87 2.53
CA ALA A 132 0.69 11.20 1.25
C ALA A 132 2.12 11.26 0.68
N PRO A 133 2.84 12.40 0.70
CA PRO A 133 4.22 12.47 0.20
C PRO A 133 5.21 11.61 1.01
N MET A 134 4.84 11.23 2.23
CA MET A 134 5.70 10.49 3.17
C MET A 134 5.50 8.99 3.14
N HIS A 135 4.48 8.47 2.42
CA HIS A 135 4.13 7.06 2.44
C HIS A 135 4.13 6.43 1.05
N GLN A 136 4.80 5.28 0.92
CA GLN A 136 4.75 4.46 -0.29
C GLN A 136 4.88 2.98 0.07
N HIS A 137 3.98 2.15 -0.48
CA HIS A 137 4.14 0.70 -0.43
C HIS A 137 5.11 0.22 -1.50
N PHE A 138 5.89 -0.79 -1.12
CA PHE A 138 6.75 -1.55 -2.04
C PHE A 138 6.40 -3.02 -1.95
N PHE A 139 6.53 -3.72 -3.08
CA PHE A 139 6.16 -5.12 -3.24
C PHE A 139 7.34 -5.88 -3.83
N MET A 140 7.95 -6.73 -3.05
CA MET A 140 9.12 -7.52 -3.45
C MET A 140 8.84 -8.99 -3.28
N VAL A 141 9.49 -9.83 -4.08
CA VAL A 141 9.36 -11.27 -3.95
C VAL A 141 10.57 -11.82 -3.21
N LYS A 142 10.33 -12.78 -2.30
CA LYS A 142 11.36 -13.49 -1.53
C LYS A 142 11.09 -14.99 -1.53
N ASN A 143 12.10 -15.79 -1.21
CA ASN A 143 11.97 -17.24 -0.95
C ASN A 143 11.30 -18.01 -2.07
N VAL A 144 11.65 -17.71 -3.33
CA VAL A 144 11.03 -18.34 -4.52
C VAL A 144 11.38 -19.80 -4.60
N LYS A 145 10.36 -20.65 -4.79
CA LYS A 145 10.46 -22.10 -4.91
C LYS A 145 9.53 -22.63 -5.99
N SER A 146 9.83 -23.79 -6.54
CA SER A 146 8.85 -24.55 -7.31
C SER A 146 7.72 -25.06 -6.40
N LEU A 147 6.65 -25.63 -6.98
CA LEU A 147 5.58 -26.24 -6.20
C LEU A 147 6.05 -27.44 -5.36
N GLU A 148 7.13 -28.09 -5.78
CA GLU A 148 7.79 -29.22 -5.06
C GLU A 148 8.72 -28.72 -3.95
N GLY A 149 8.91 -27.38 -3.82
CA GLY A 149 9.73 -26.79 -2.76
C GLY A 149 11.20 -26.55 -3.13
N ASN A 150 11.60 -26.81 -4.38
CA ASN A 150 12.97 -26.55 -4.83
C ASN A 150 13.21 -25.04 -5.00
N PRO A 151 14.33 -24.49 -4.47
CA PRO A 151 14.64 -23.07 -4.65
C PRO A 151 14.79 -22.71 -6.14
N LEU A 152 14.25 -21.54 -6.51
CA LEU A 152 14.35 -20.96 -7.85
C LEU A 152 15.07 -19.61 -7.78
N ASN A 153 15.96 -19.36 -8.75
CA ASN A 153 16.66 -18.07 -8.86
C ASN A 153 15.88 -17.09 -9.76
N LEU A 154 14.71 -16.70 -9.29
CA LEU A 154 13.84 -15.72 -9.96
C LEU A 154 13.70 -14.47 -9.11
N GLN A 155 13.69 -13.32 -9.78
CA GLN A 155 13.53 -12.01 -9.15
C GLN A 155 12.09 -11.52 -9.25
N THR A 156 11.75 -10.45 -8.54
CA THR A 156 10.40 -9.88 -8.54
C THR A 156 9.85 -9.64 -9.94
N LEU A 157 10.67 -9.06 -10.83
CA LEU A 157 10.23 -8.73 -12.20
C LEU A 157 10.07 -9.94 -13.12
N ASP A 158 10.66 -11.08 -12.77
CA ASP A 158 10.44 -12.34 -13.49
C ASP A 158 9.06 -12.92 -13.19
N LEU A 159 8.58 -12.73 -11.96
CA LEU A 159 7.35 -13.33 -11.43
C LEU A 159 6.12 -12.45 -11.60
N LEU A 160 6.26 -11.13 -11.41
CA LEU A 160 5.15 -10.20 -11.45
C LEU A 160 5.56 -8.78 -11.85
N SER A 161 4.58 -7.99 -12.24
CA SER A 161 4.67 -6.54 -12.26
C SER A 161 3.53 -5.94 -11.46
N TYR A 162 3.69 -4.68 -11.02
CA TYR A 162 2.67 -3.96 -10.28
C TYR A 162 2.51 -2.55 -10.84
N THR A 163 1.26 -2.10 -10.92
CA THR A 163 0.89 -0.75 -11.34
C THR A 163 0.10 -0.09 -10.23
N TYR A 164 0.60 1.04 -9.73
CA TYR A 164 -0.11 1.87 -8.76
C TYR A 164 -1.35 2.48 -9.39
N ARG A 165 -2.48 2.41 -8.69
CA ARG A 165 -3.77 2.96 -9.13
C ARG A 165 -4.52 3.61 -7.97
N ASP A 166 -3.79 4.28 -7.09
CA ASP A 166 -4.37 5.04 -6.00
C ASP A 166 -5.34 6.10 -6.51
N THR A 167 -6.43 6.31 -5.79
CA THR A 167 -7.49 7.25 -6.16
C THR A 167 -7.70 8.32 -5.09
N SER A 168 -8.28 9.43 -5.49
CA SER A 168 -8.79 10.48 -4.62
C SER A 168 -10.29 10.71 -4.93
N PRO A 169 -11.20 10.57 -3.97
CA PRO A 169 -11.01 10.03 -2.62
C PRO A 169 -10.51 8.58 -2.62
N TRP A 170 -9.75 8.20 -1.59
CA TRP A 170 -9.11 6.88 -1.51
C TRP A 170 -10.11 5.71 -1.48
N ASP A 171 -11.33 5.92 -0.97
CA ASP A 171 -12.39 4.92 -0.84
C ASP A 171 -13.24 4.76 -2.13
N LYS A 172 -12.92 5.50 -3.18
CA LYS A 172 -13.63 5.44 -4.47
C LYS A 172 -12.81 4.70 -5.54
N MET A 173 -13.52 4.09 -6.49
CA MET A 173 -12.96 3.52 -7.71
C MET A 173 -13.07 4.53 -8.86
N ILE A 174 -12.28 4.38 -9.92
CA ILE A 174 -12.21 5.34 -11.04
C ILE A 174 -13.59 5.63 -11.63
N ARG A 175 -14.42 4.61 -11.85
CA ARG A 175 -15.76 4.77 -12.41
C ARG A 175 -16.86 4.97 -11.37
N ASN A 176 -16.48 5.25 -10.14
CA ASN A 176 -17.39 5.46 -9.03
C ASN A 176 -17.01 6.72 -8.20
N GLY A 177 -16.63 7.78 -8.91
CA GLY A 177 -16.31 9.08 -8.32
C GLY A 177 -14.89 9.20 -7.76
N GLY A 178 -14.00 8.26 -8.04
CA GLY A 178 -12.57 8.37 -7.78
C GLY A 178 -11.81 8.89 -8.98
N GLU A 179 -10.83 9.73 -8.76
CA GLU A 179 -9.87 10.19 -9.74
C GLU A 179 -8.50 9.60 -9.43
N LEU A 180 -7.73 9.23 -10.46
CA LEU A 180 -6.37 8.74 -10.25
C LEU A 180 -5.51 9.83 -9.61
N ARG A 181 -4.73 9.44 -8.63
CA ARG A 181 -3.68 10.30 -8.07
C ARG A 181 -2.55 10.48 -9.07
N ASP A 182 -1.75 11.53 -8.85
CA ASP A 182 -0.55 11.79 -9.64
C ASP A 182 0.37 10.55 -9.63
N ALA A 183 0.81 10.12 -10.79
CA ALA A 183 1.74 9.00 -10.95
C ALA A 183 3.10 9.24 -10.25
N LYS A 184 3.45 10.51 -9.96
CA LYS A 184 4.64 10.89 -9.19
C LYS A 184 4.44 10.85 -7.67
N ASP A 185 3.22 10.59 -7.20
CA ASP A 185 2.88 10.46 -5.77
C ASP A 185 2.18 9.12 -5.47
N PRO A 186 2.78 7.97 -5.81
CA PRO A 186 2.19 6.68 -5.52
C PRO A 186 2.18 6.42 -4.01
N ILE A 187 1.08 5.84 -3.50
CA ILE A 187 0.97 5.38 -2.11
C ILE A 187 0.93 3.85 -2.06
N GLY A 188 0.20 3.23 -3.00
CA GLY A 188 0.08 1.78 -3.12
C GLY A 188 -1.00 1.17 -2.25
N LEU A 189 -1.99 1.94 -1.80
CA LEU A 189 -3.21 1.40 -1.19
C LEU A 189 -4.08 0.67 -2.21
N LYS A 190 -3.94 1.05 -3.49
CA LYS A 190 -4.60 0.43 -4.63
C LYS A 190 -3.66 0.28 -5.82
N GLY A 191 -3.86 -0.80 -6.53
CA GLY A 191 -3.15 -1.09 -7.76
C GLY A 191 -3.50 -2.47 -8.30
N TYR A 192 -2.76 -2.95 -9.27
CA TYR A 192 -2.94 -4.31 -9.75
C TYR A 192 -1.59 -4.97 -10.08
N PHE A 193 -1.55 -6.29 -9.83
CA PHE A 193 -0.46 -7.17 -10.25
C PHE A 193 -0.80 -7.80 -11.60
N HIS A 194 0.21 -8.00 -12.43
CA HIS A 194 0.17 -8.93 -13.55
C HIS A 194 1.12 -10.09 -13.23
N ILE A 195 0.63 -11.32 -13.32
CA ILE A 195 1.38 -12.54 -12.94
C ILE A 195 2.04 -13.15 -14.17
N LYS A 196 3.36 -13.30 -14.14
CA LYS A 196 4.17 -13.67 -15.31
C LYS A 196 4.58 -15.14 -15.33
N GLU A 197 4.85 -15.73 -14.16
CA GLU A 197 5.39 -17.09 -14.06
C GLU A 197 4.44 -18.00 -13.29
N LYS A 198 4.38 -19.27 -13.67
CA LYS A 198 3.51 -20.30 -13.08
C LYS A 198 4.31 -21.33 -12.27
N TYR A 199 3.60 -22.17 -11.52
CA TYR A 199 4.16 -23.27 -10.73
C TYR A 199 5.24 -22.83 -9.75
N THR A 200 5.00 -21.68 -9.11
CA THR A 200 5.91 -21.10 -8.12
C THR A 200 5.21 -20.82 -6.80
N ASN A 201 5.96 -20.98 -5.72
CA ASN A 201 5.61 -20.46 -4.39
C ASN A 201 6.60 -19.36 -4.03
N PHE A 202 6.13 -18.29 -3.42
CA PHE A 202 7.00 -17.22 -2.92
C PHE A 202 6.34 -16.43 -1.80
N ASP A 203 7.12 -15.64 -1.09
CA ASP A 203 6.64 -14.64 -0.17
C ASP A 203 6.55 -13.29 -0.91
N LEU A 204 5.35 -12.71 -1.01
CA LEU A 204 5.18 -11.32 -1.41
C LEU A 204 5.47 -10.44 -0.19
N ASN A 205 6.68 -9.88 -0.14
CA ASN A 205 7.07 -8.96 0.91
C ASN A 205 6.48 -7.58 0.63
N VAL A 206 5.61 -7.13 1.52
CA VAL A 206 4.96 -5.81 1.47
C VAL A 206 5.59 -4.92 2.52
N ILE A 207 6.11 -3.78 2.10
CA ILE A 207 6.69 -2.76 2.98
C ILE A 207 5.92 -1.46 2.75
N LEU A 208 5.42 -0.84 3.83
CA LEU A 208 5.02 0.56 3.83
C LEU A 208 6.15 1.38 4.43
N VAL A 209 6.77 2.22 3.61
CA VAL A 209 7.83 3.11 4.06
C VAL A 209 7.23 4.42 4.56
N HIS A 210 7.72 4.89 5.70
CA HIS A 210 7.51 6.25 6.21
C HIS A 210 8.76 7.08 5.91
N ILE A 211 8.67 8.01 4.96
CA ILE A 211 9.79 8.78 4.45
C ILE A 211 10.02 9.99 5.37
N ILE A 212 10.99 9.88 6.26
CA ILE A 212 11.41 10.99 7.15
C ILE A 212 12.35 11.95 6.42
N ASN A 213 13.26 11.40 5.61
CA ASN A 213 14.24 12.17 4.87
C ASN A 213 14.19 11.83 3.37
N GLY A 214 14.17 12.85 2.53
CA GLY A 214 14.06 12.70 1.08
C GLY A 214 12.61 12.80 0.60
N ASN A 215 12.32 12.15 -0.50
CA ASN A 215 10.99 12.09 -1.11
C ASN A 215 10.83 10.78 -1.90
N LYS A 216 9.68 10.57 -2.52
CA LYS A 216 9.35 9.38 -3.32
C LYS A 216 10.05 9.32 -4.66
N LEU A 217 10.78 10.36 -5.05
CA LEU A 217 11.36 10.51 -6.37
C LEU A 217 12.87 10.27 -6.32
N ASP A 218 13.40 9.66 -7.37
CA ASP A 218 14.84 9.57 -7.62
C ASP A 218 15.42 10.92 -8.06
N ASP A 219 16.72 10.94 -8.35
CA ASP A 219 17.43 12.16 -8.75
C ASP A 219 16.98 12.67 -10.15
N GLU A 220 16.33 11.82 -10.96
CA GLU A 220 15.73 12.15 -12.26
C GLU A 220 14.25 12.61 -12.14
N GLY A 221 13.69 12.59 -10.94
CA GLY A 221 12.32 12.98 -10.66
C GLY A 221 11.26 11.91 -11.03
N ASN A 222 11.67 10.64 -11.09
CA ASN A 222 10.76 9.49 -11.25
C ASN A 222 10.48 8.83 -9.91
N PRO A 223 9.27 8.30 -9.69
CA PRO A 223 8.97 7.51 -8.49
C PRO A 223 9.87 6.29 -8.39
N TYR A 224 10.31 5.95 -7.18
CA TYR A 224 11.01 4.69 -6.97
C TYR A 224 10.14 3.51 -7.42
N PRO A 225 10.72 2.55 -8.16
CA PRO A 225 9.97 1.39 -8.67
C PRO A 225 9.37 0.57 -7.53
N PHE A 226 8.18 0.02 -7.73
CA PHE A 226 7.43 -0.74 -6.72
C PHE A 226 8.23 -1.88 -6.05
N HIS A 227 9.26 -2.40 -6.72
CA HIS A 227 10.06 -3.56 -6.28
C HIS A 227 11.45 -3.18 -5.77
N ASN A 228 11.84 -1.91 -5.86
CA ASN A 228 13.20 -1.47 -5.54
C ASN A 228 13.20 -0.14 -4.77
N PRO A 229 12.82 -0.15 -3.48
CA PRO A 229 12.89 1.04 -2.65
C PRO A 229 14.34 1.47 -2.48
N SER A 230 14.58 2.79 -2.57
CA SER A 230 15.91 3.34 -2.28
C SER A 230 16.30 3.11 -0.82
N LYS A 231 17.57 2.78 -0.59
CA LYS A 231 18.12 2.73 0.78
C LYS A 231 17.96 4.05 1.55
N ARG A 232 17.87 5.17 0.83
CA ARG A 232 17.68 6.51 1.40
C ARG A 232 16.35 6.65 2.15
N ILE A 233 15.30 5.96 1.68
CA ILE A 233 13.94 6.06 2.23
C ILE A 233 13.52 4.86 3.09
N LEU A 234 14.32 3.80 3.15
CA LEU A 234 13.99 2.56 3.89
C LEU A 234 14.16 2.66 5.42
N GLY A 235 14.48 3.83 5.96
CA GLY A 235 14.86 3.97 7.37
C GLY A 235 13.75 3.65 8.36
N VAL A 236 12.52 4.12 8.11
CA VAL A 236 11.34 3.84 8.94
C VAL A 236 10.30 3.12 8.11
N GLN A 237 9.71 2.08 8.68
CA GLN A 237 8.71 1.24 8.03
C GLN A 237 7.50 1.10 8.97
N ASP A 238 6.34 1.50 8.48
CA ASP A 238 5.08 1.32 9.18
C ASP A 238 4.55 -0.10 9.03
N LEU A 239 4.96 -0.77 7.95
CA LEU A 239 4.63 -2.16 7.68
C LEU A 239 5.82 -2.86 7.04
N ASN A 240 6.10 -4.10 7.46
CA ASN A 240 6.99 -5.02 6.79
C ASN A 240 6.53 -6.45 7.09
N LEU A 241 5.85 -7.08 6.14
CA LEU A 241 5.36 -8.43 6.30
C LEU A 241 5.44 -9.23 5.01
N ASN A 242 5.29 -10.55 5.12
CA ASN A 242 5.30 -11.47 4.00
C ASN A 242 3.91 -12.11 3.85
N ILE A 243 3.37 -12.06 2.64
CA ILE A 243 2.14 -12.73 2.26
C ILE A 243 2.53 -13.98 1.47
N PRO A 244 2.17 -15.20 1.92
CA PRO A 244 2.44 -16.40 1.14
C PRO A 244 1.62 -16.41 -0.15
N VAL A 245 2.28 -16.65 -1.27
CA VAL A 245 1.67 -16.69 -2.61
C VAL A 245 2.00 -18.00 -3.29
N ARG A 246 1.02 -18.56 -4.00
CA ARG A 246 1.17 -19.72 -4.86
C ARG A 246 0.60 -19.42 -6.25
N VAL A 247 1.43 -19.62 -7.28
CA VAL A 247 0.99 -19.55 -8.67
C VAL A 247 0.95 -20.97 -9.20
N TYR A 248 -0.24 -21.55 -9.34
CA TYR A 248 -0.41 -22.99 -9.54
C TYR A 248 -0.76 -23.38 -10.99
N ALA A 249 -1.20 -22.43 -11.82
CA ALA A 249 -1.66 -22.73 -13.17
C ALA A 249 -1.39 -21.58 -14.14
N ALA A 250 -1.46 -21.86 -15.44
CA ALA A 250 -1.55 -20.87 -16.50
C ALA A 250 -3.01 -20.50 -16.77
N HIS A 251 -3.24 -19.25 -17.23
CA HIS A 251 -4.55 -18.89 -17.77
C HIS A 251 -4.80 -19.62 -19.09
N PRO A 252 -5.90 -20.38 -19.21
CA PRO A 252 -6.15 -21.18 -20.41
C PRO A 252 -6.49 -20.27 -21.61
N ARG A 253 -5.95 -20.64 -22.78
CA ARG A 253 -6.19 -19.99 -24.08
C ARG A 253 -7.02 -20.84 -25.04
N GLY A 254 -7.33 -22.09 -24.66
CA GLY A 254 -8.10 -23.02 -25.45
C GLY A 254 -8.54 -24.25 -24.63
N ASP A 255 -9.35 -25.12 -25.22
CA ASP A 255 -10.03 -26.21 -24.51
C ASP A 255 -9.07 -27.17 -23.77
N TYR A 256 -7.95 -27.54 -24.40
CA TYR A 256 -6.95 -28.41 -23.75
C TYR A 256 -6.30 -27.76 -22.52
N GLU A 257 -6.08 -26.45 -22.57
CA GLU A 257 -5.50 -25.72 -21.45
C GLU A 257 -6.52 -25.54 -20.32
N ILE A 258 -7.83 -25.53 -20.60
CA ILE A 258 -8.92 -25.54 -19.62
C ILE A 258 -8.87 -26.87 -18.85
N GLU A 259 -8.75 -27.98 -19.55
CA GLU A 259 -8.63 -29.30 -18.91
C GLU A 259 -7.41 -29.38 -17.99
N ASP A 260 -6.27 -28.85 -18.41
CA ASP A 260 -5.07 -28.82 -17.59
C ASP A 260 -5.23 -27.91 -16.36
N LEU A 261 -5.86 -26.74 -16.51
CA LEU A 261 -6.19 -25.85 -15.39
C LEU A 261 -7.10 -26.54 -14.37
N ILE A 262 -8.15 -27.25 -14.82
CA ILE A 262 -9.04 -28.01 -13.92
C ILE A 262 -8.28 -29.11 -13.19
N LYS A 263 -7.38 -29.84 -13.86
CA LYS A 263 -6.51 -30.84 -13.24
C LYS A 263 -5.58 -30.23 -12.19
N ASP A 264 -5.01 -29.06 -12.47
CA ASP A 264 -4.13 -28.35 -11.53
C ASP A 264 -4.91 -27.96 -10.26
N ILE A 265 -6.13 -27.45 -10.40
CA ILE A 265 -7.02 -27.14 -9.27
C ILE A 265 -7.40 -28.38 -8.49
N ALA A 266 -7.83 -29.45 -9.19
CA ALA A 266 -8.18 -30.70 -8.54
C ALA A 266 -7.03 -31.26 -7.69
N LYS A 267 -5.82 -31.21 -8.22
CA LYS A 267 -4.59 -31.61 -7.50
C LYS A 267 -4.29 -30.69 -6.31
N GLU A 268 -4.38 -29.38 -6.50
CA GLU A 268 -4.06 -28.38 -5.47
C GLU A 268 -4.96 -28.54 -4.24
N PHE A 269 -6.25 -28.73 -4.47
CA PHE A 269 -7.25 -28.83 -3.40
C PHE A 269 -7.56 -30.26 -2.97
N ASN A 270 -6.90 -31.25 -3.59
CA ASN A 270 -7.12 -32.69 -3.34
C ASN A 270 -8.61 -33.09 -3.47
N ILE A 271 -9.21 -32.65 -4.58
CA ILE A 271 -10.61 -32.93 -4.94
C ILE A 271 -10.68 -33.73 -6.25
N SER A 272 -11.87 -34.19 -6.63
CA SER A 272 -12.04 -34.85 -7.91
C SER A 272 -12.00 -33.85 -9.08
N TYR A 273 -11.72 -34.36 -10.28
CA TYR A 273 -11.78 -33.55 -11.51
C TYR A 273 -13.17 -32.97 -11.71
N GLU A 274 -14.22 -33.78 -11.52
CA GLU A 274 -15.61 -33.39 -11.70
C GLU A 274 -16.04 -32.28 -10.71
N GLU A 275 -15.52 -32.30 -9.49
CA GLU A 275 -15.78 -31.23 -8.51
C GLU A 275 -15.11 -29.92 -8.94
N ALA A 276 -13.86 -29.98 -9.42
CA ALA A 276 -13.15 -28.83 -9.93
C ALA A 276 -13.78 -28.28 -11.22
N GLU A 277 -14.17 -29.14 -12.14
CA GLU A 277 -14.87 -28.78 -13.38
C GLU A 277 -16.20 -28.08 -13.11
N LYS A 278 -16.99 -28.60 -12.21
CA LYS A 278 -18.26 -27.97 -11.79
C LYS A 278 -18.04 -26.59 -11.20
N ASP A 279 -16.99 -26.38 -10.40
CA ASP A 279 -16.66 -25.07 -9.83
C ASP A 279 -16.15 -24.11 -10.91
N TRP A 280 -15.41 -24.62 -11.90
CA TRP A 280 -15.01 -23.87 -13.09
C TRP A 280 -16.22 -23.40 -13.90
N GLU A 281 -17.16 -24.29 -14.23
CA GLU A 281 -18.40 -23.96 -14.93
C GLU A 281 -19.23 -22.94 -14.15
N GLU A 282 -19.35 -23.10 -12.82
CA GLU A 282 -20.08 -22.17 -11.95
C GLU A 282 -19.43 -20.77 -11.97
N SER A 283 -18.11 -20.68 -12.17
CA SER A 283 -17.43 -19.37 -12.20
C SER A 283 -17.91 -18.46 -13.33
N PHE A 284 -18.47 -19.01 -14.44
CA PHE A 284 -19.06 -18.25 -15.54
C PHE A 284 -20.52 -17.85 -15.30
N ASN A 285 -21.19 -18.47 -14.34
CA ASN A 285 -22.57 -18.16 -13.96
C ASN A 285 -22.68 -16.92 -13.05
N ALA A 286 -21.58 -16.18 -12.87
CA ALA A 286 -21.58 -14.94 -12.11
C ALA A 286 -22.54 -13.93 -12.76
N PRO A 287 -23.40 -13.27 -11.98
CA PRO A 287 -24.26 -12.22 -12.55
C PRO A 287 -23.38 -11.10 -13.10
N HIS A 288 -23.66 -10.71 -14.34
CA HIS A 288 -23.05 -9.53 -14.95
C HIS A 288 -23.62 -8.29 -14.25
N ASP A 289 -23.02 -7.91 -13.14
CA ASP A 289 -23.45 -6.76 -12.34
C ASP A 289 -22.91 -5.41 -12.88
N GLY A 290 -22.21 -5.46 -14.02
CA GLY A 290 -21.47 -4.30 -14.53
C GLY A 290 -20.45 -3.83 -13.51
N SER A 291 -19.63 -4.75 -12.98
CA SER A 291 -18.69 -4.50 -11.88
C SER A 291 -18.19 -3.06 -11.85
N LYS A 292 -18.47 -2.36 -10.77
CA LYS A 292 -18.01 -0.98 -10.53
C LYS A 292 -16.55 -0.93 -10.07
N TYR A 293 -15.92 -2.10 -9.95
CA TYR A 293 -14.53 -2.20 -9.51
C TYR A 293 -13.57 -1.94 -10.68
N TRP A 294 -13.13 -0.71 -10.75
CA TRP A 294 -12.18 -0.21 -11.75
C TRP A 294 -11.02 0.52 -11.06
N LEU A 295 -9.80 0.14 -11.41
CA LEU A 295 -8.58 0.80 -10.98
C LEU A 295 -7.81 1.39 -12.16
#